data_f9f07e988dff799df05fd1cf4db482ba
#
_entry.id   f9f07e988dff799df05fd1cf4db482ba
#
_cell.length_a   1.000
_cell.length_b   1.000
_cell.length_c   1.000
_cell.angle_alpha   90.00
_cell.angle_beta   90.00
_cell.angle_gamma   90.00
#
_symmetry.space_group_name_H-M   'P 1'
#
loop_
_entity.id
_entity.type
_entity.pdbx_description
1 polymer ?
#
loop_
_entity_poly.entity_id
_entity_poly.type
_entity_poly.pdbx_seq_one_letter_code
_entity_poly.pdbx_strand_id
1 'polypeptide(L)'
;MNLSKTLLATALTVPLALTGCGGSSDRHNHDSGQQYQFSGAVQKGPLQPGSVVTINELNQDLQPTGRSYTTQIEDYEGNYSVKERFSTPYAELVAHGYYFNELTNHVDEQMSMSAFVDMNATTQVNFNVATAAMKQSVMAQVQAGTEFNEAVDKATSDLLKLYSYDPEQWSGHINFYNTNLSNSGDTSTLLLVISASTLKMATNNGLTLEEQIDEIGQVLLEPKSVQFEEMKQALNAYNLALYKTDAYENTQKYFADNTLEFDIPHIDYFIDVNGDGVLPNKDLPVFKYTAGISVDVSTDSIGSVYPVGASAVDYQGRPMTFEYTGKFKYGEMVSVEQREDGISFQYRLIDVNFEGTVDDCVTVNTVKPAPANFSYNACVMLSK
;
A
#
# COMPACT_ATOMS: atom_id res chain seq x y z
N MET A 1 -16.25 62.90 -18.53
CA MET A 1 -16.18 63.37 -17.12
C MET A 1 -15.35 62.35 -16.33
N ASN A 2 -14.08 62.71 -16.14
CA ASN A 2 -13.11 61.88 -15.44
C ASN A 2 -13.13 62.22 -13.96
N LEU A 3 -13.30 61.23 -13.06
CA LEU A 3 -13.05 61.42 -11.66
C LEU A 3 -11.88 60.46 -11.23
N SER A 4 -10.73 61.08 -11.07
CA SER A 4 -9.56 60.46 -10.43
C SER A 4 -9.84 60.33 -8.93
N LYS A 5 -9.64 59.11 -8.40
CA LYS A 5 -9.57 58.86 -6.96
C LYS A 5 -8.16 58.73 -6.52
N THR A 6 -7.66 59.74 -5.82
CA THR A 6 -6.36 59.81 -5.15
C THR A 6 -6.41 59.01 -3.87
N LEU A 7 -5.57 57.97 -3.73
CA LEU A 7 -5.38 57.23 -2.51
C LEU A 7 -4.26 57.93 -1.66
N LEU A 8 -4.64 58.40 -0.49
CA LEU A 8 -3.73 58.94 0.53
C LEU A 8 -3.11 57.78 1.31
N ALA A 9 -1.81 57.58 1.18
CA ALA A 9 -1.05 56.65 2.02
C ALA A 9 -0.58 57.38 3.28
N THR A 10 -1.12 56.98 4.41
CA THR A 10 -0.68 57.46 5.74
C THR A 10 0.43 56.53 6.26
N ALA A 11 1.66 57.02 6.29
CA ALA A 11 2.79 56.31 6.90
C ALA A 11 2.72 56.50 8.43
N LEU A 12 2.55 55.40 9.15
CA LEU A 12 2.64 55.34 10.61
C LEU A 12 4.09 55.04 11.00
N THR A 13 4.82 56.06 11.48
CA THR A 13 6.16 55.90 12.06
C THR A 13 6.01 55.55 13.55
N VAL A 14 6.46 54.33 13.93
CA VAL A 14 6.57 53.90 15.34
C VAL A 14 8.00 54.18 15.81
N PRO A 15 8.22 54.93 16.91
CA PRO A 15 9.54 55.13 17.46
C PRO A 15 10.00 53.88 18.24
N LEU A 16 11.15 53.32 17.88
CA LEU A 16 11.88 52.34 18.69
C LEU A 16 12.42 53.04 19.94
N ALA A 17 11.88 52.75 21.11
CA ALA A 17 12.50 53.05 22.37
C ALA A 17 13.44 51.89 22.78
N LEU A 18 14.74 52.05 22.62
CA LEU A 18 15.77 51.22 23.22
C LEU A 18 15.90 51.60 24.71
N THR A 19 15.30 50.81 25.59
CA THR A 19 15.66 50.81 27.02
C THR A 19 16.52 49.58 27.29
N GLY A 20 17.84 49.77 27.28
CA GLY A 20 18.74 48.81 27.86
C GLY A 20 18.65 48.91 29.38
N CYS A 21 18.41 47.77 30.04
CA CYS A 21 18.77 47.61 31.45
C CYS A 21 19.23 46.18 31.65
N GLY A 22 20.49 46.02 32.00
CA GLY A 22 21.10 44.76 32.31
C GLY A 22 20.49 44.15 33.58
N GLY A 23 20.30 42.90 33.53
CA GLY A 23 19.98 42.04 34.66
C GLY A 23 20.29 40.60 34.22
N SER A 24 21.53 40.17 34.50
CA SER A 24 21.90 38.76 34.45
C SER A 24 21.08 38.01 35.50
N SER A 25 20.08 37.33 35.03
CA SER A 25 19.53 36.16 35.70
C SER A 25 19.60 35.00 34.70
N ASP A 26 20.62 34.17 34.89
CA ASP A 26 20.69 32.82 34.31
C ASP A 26 19.43 32.05 34.74
N ARG A 27 18.32 32.30 34.05
CA ARG A 27 17.26 31.33 33.98
C ARG A 27 17.73 30.30 32.98
N HIS A 28 18.43 29.28 33.46
CA HIS A 28 18.37 28.00 32.86
C HIS A 28 16.86 27.65 32.79
N ASN A 29 16.23 27.94 31.68
CA ASN A 29 15.03 27.22 31.29
C ASN A 29 15.49 25.77 31.18
N HIS A 30 15.40 25.04 32.29
CA HIS A 30 15.33 23.60 32.21
C HIS A 30 14.10 23.33 31.31
N ASP A 31 14.36 22.96 30.08
CA ASP A 31 13.37 22.39 29.22
C ASP A 31 12.86 21.17 29.98
N SER A 32 11.73 21.32 30.67
CA SER A 32 11.21 20.37 31.67
C SER A 32 10.57 19.14 31.05
N GLY A 33 10.81 18.94 29.75
CA GLY A 33 10.32 17.80 29.01
C GLY A 33 11.11 16.50 29.29
N GLN A 34 10.39 15.38 29.17
CA GLN A 34 11.01 14.06 29.13
C GLN A 34 11.69 13.85 27.76
N GLN A 35 12.86 13.22 27.75
CA GLN A 35 13.51 12.84 26.49
C GLN A 35 12.85 11.58 25.96
N TYR A 36 12.36 11.67 24.71
CA TYR A 36 11.87 10.52 23.94
C TYR A 36 12.84 10.20 22.82
N GLN A 37 12.99 8.91 22.56
CA GLN A 37 13.77 8.40 21.44
C GLN A 37 12.95 7.30 20.79
N PHE A 38 12.63 7.50 19.52
CA PHE A 38 11.91 6.53 18.71
C PHE A 38 12.37 6.61 17.26
N SER A 39 12.06 5.55 16.50
CA SER A 39 12.35 5.47 15.08
C SER A 39 11.22 4.74 14.38
N GLY A 40 11.21 4.72 13.06
CA GLY A 40 10.21 4.00 12.28
C GLY A 40 10.39 4.22 10.80
N ALA A 41 9.43 3.75 10.02
CA ALA A 41 9.38 3.93 8.58
C ALA A 41 8.11 4.68 8.15
N VAL A 42 8.22 5.49 7.11
CA VAL A 42 7.11 6.15 6.45
C VAL A 42 6.87 5.47 5.11
N GLN A 43 5.74 4.78 5.02
CA GLN A 43 5.47 3.95 3.86
C GLN A 43 4.04 4.10 3.36
N LYS A 44 3.95 4.69 2.19
CA LYS A 44 2.86 4.58 1.24
C LYS A 44 3.21 3.50 0.19
N GLY A 45 4.08 3.35 -0.59
CA GLY A 45 5.43 2.83 -0.80
C GLY A 45 6.43 3.74 -0.03
N PRO A 46 7.65 3.27 0.17
CA PRO A 46 8.60 4.00 0.99
C PRO A 46 8.83 5.43 0.52
N LEU A 47 8.80 6.40 1.45
CA LEU A 47 9.21 7.76 1.16
C LEU A 47 10.71 7.81 0.89
N GLN A 48 11.10 8.69 -0.03
CA GLN A 48 12.48 8.80 -0.48
C GLN A 48 13.38 9.53 0.50
N PRO A 49 14.68 9.19 0.56
CA PRO A 49 15.66 9.88 1.39
C PRO A 49 15.63 11.39 1.18
N GLY A 50 15.71 12.14 2.29
CA GLY A 50 15.62 13.60 2.31
C GLY A 50 14.19 14.16 2.41
N SER A 51 13.15 13.31 2.32
CA SER A 51 11.78 13.71 2.66
C SER A 51 11.71 14.17 4.12
N VAL A 52 10.88 15.18 4.40
CA VAL A 52 10.82 15.81 5.71
C VAL A 52 9.79 15.12 6.60
N VAL A 53 10.14 14.85 7.84
CA VAL A 53 9.22 14.42 8.90
C VAL A 53 9.14 15.51 9.95
N THR A 54 7.97 16.11 10.14
CA THR A 54 7.66 17.09 11.17
C THR A 54 6.97 16.39 12.34
N ILE A 55 7.40 16.65 13.55
CA ILE A 55 6.82 16.11 14.78
C ILE A 55 6.20 17.26 15.56
N ASN A 56 4.89 17.36 15.56
CA ASN A 56 4.13 18.35 16.28
C ASN A 56 3.73 17.81 17.66
N GLU A 57 4.21 18.41 18.73
CA GLU A 57 3.83 18.01 20.08
C GLU A 57 2.34 18.33 20.35
N LEU A 58 1.62 17.36 20.92
CA LEU A 58 0.20 17.46 21.24
C LEU A 58 -0.04 17.34 22.75
N ASN A 59 -1.15 17.91 23.24
CA ASN A 59 -1.65 17.68 24.58
C ASN A 59 -2.46 16.35 24.66
N GLN A 60 -3.07 16.07 25.82
CA GLN A 60 -3.85 14.86 26.07
C GLN A 60 -5.10 14.75 25.18
N ASP A 61 -5.64 15.88 24.73
CA ASP A 61 -6.80 15.95 23.83
C ASP A 61 -6.40 15.94 22.35
N LEU A 62 -5.13 15.60 22.06
CA LEU A 62 -4.52 15.62 20.72
C LEU A 62 -4.57 16.99 20.04
N GLN A 63 -4.49 18.08 20.83
CA GLN A 63 -4.41 19.45 20.31
C GLN A 63 -2.97 19.95 20.32
N PRO A 64 -2.53 20.74 19.30
CA PRO A 64 -1.15 21.24 19.23
C PRO A 64 -0.75 22.07 20.45
N THR A 65 0.42 21.81 21.00
CA THR A 65 1.03 22.64 22.08
C THR A 65 1.79 23.85 21.53
N GLY A 66 2.06 23.88 20.23
CA GLY A 66 2.87 24.90 19.55
C GLY A 66 4.36 24.56 19.47
N ARG A 67 4.80 23.40 19.98
CA ARG A 67 6.16 22.89 19.82
C ARG A 67 6.24 21.92 18.67
N SER A 68 7.28 22.04 17.86
CA SER A 68 7.48 21.14 16.73
C SER A 68 8.98 20.89 16.51
N TYR A 69 9.29 19.72 15.97
CA TYR A 69 10.64 19.27 15.62
C TYR A 69 10.63 18.74 14.20
N THR A 70 11.81 18.61 13.60
CA THR A 70 11.93 18.05 12.25
C THR A 70 13.07 17.06 12.19
N THR A 71 12.85 15.99 11.42
CA THR A 71 13.89 15.07 10.98
C THR A 71 13.67 14.76 9.49
N GLN A 72 14.46 13.88 8.91
CA GLN A 72 14.37 13.49 7.51
C GLN A 72 14.35 11.98 7.38
N ILE A 73 13.81 11.52 6.27
CA ILE A 73 13.94 10.12 5.85
C ILE A 73 15.40 9.85 5.50
N GLU A 74 15.95 8.78 6.07
CA GLU A 74 17.39 8.46 6.06
C GLU A 74 17.76 7.54 4.89
N ASP A 75 16.84 6.67 4.46
CA ASP A 75 17.10 5.63 3.45
C ASP A 75 15.89 5.31 2.56
N TYR A 76 16.08 4.38 1.62
CA TYR A 76 15.05 3.95 0.66
C TYR A 76 13.99 3.01 1.26
N GLU A 77 14.11 2.58 2.50
CA GLU A 77 13.07 1.88 3.24
C GLU A 77 12.06 2.87 3.86
N GLY A 78 12.40 4.16 3.87
CA GLY A 78 11.60 5.21 4.46
C GLY A 78 11.87 5.41 5.95
N ASN A 79 13.00 4.95 6.45
CA ASN A 79 13.36 5.03 7.86
C ASN A 79 13.67 6.45 8.30
N TYR A 80 13.28 6.78 9.54
CA TYR A 80 13.59 8.03 10.23
C TYR A 80 13.88 7.76 11.69
N SER A 81 14.56 8.70 12.35
CA SER A 81 14.83 8.66 13.78
C SER A 81 14.57 10.02 14.45
N VAL A 82 14.13 9.98 15.70
CA VAL A 82 13.84 11.15 16.54
C VAL A 82 14.45 10.96 17.92
N LYS A 83 15.09 12.01 18.42
CA LYS A 83 15.63 12.08 19.79
C LYS A 83 15.50 13.48 20.31
N GLU A 84 14.34 13.79 20.89
CA GLU A 84 13.97 15.14 21.32
C GLU A 84 13.30 15.15 22.70
N ARG A 85 13.14 16.35 23.29
CA ARG A 85 12.46 16.54 24.57
C ARG A 85 11.05 17.05 24.35
N PHE A 86 10.07 16.31 24.86
CA PHE A 86 8.64 16.64 24.79
C PHE A 86 8.08 16.86 26.21
N SER A 87 7.10 17.74 26.33
CA SER A 87 6.38 17.99 27.59
C SER A 87 5.21 17.02 27.78
N THR A 88 4.80 16.33 26.70
CA THR A 88 3.75 15.31 26.69
C THR A 88 4.21 14.09 25.89
N PRO A 89 3.57 12.92 26.06
CA PRO A 89 3.89 11.75 25.26
C PRO A 89 3.22 11.73 23.88
N TYR A 90 2.34 12.68 23.58
CA TYR A 90 1.56 12.65 22.33
C TYR A 90 2.17 13.56 21.27
N ALA A 91 2.21 13.07 20.05
CA ALA A 91 2.63 13.86 18.90
C ALA A 91 1.84 13.51 17.64
N GLU A 92 1.77 14.46 16.72
CA GLU A 92 1.43 14.23 15.33
C GLU A 92 2.72 14.17 14.51
N LEU A 93 2.88 13.09 13.77
CA LEU A 93 3.95 12.95 12.79
C LEU A 93 3.38 13.31 11.42
N VAL A 94 4.04 14.22 10.71
CA VAL A 94 3.67 14.65 9.35
C VAL A 94 4.87 14.46 8.45
N ALA A 95 4.77 13.57 7.46
CA ALA A 95 5.79 13.40 6.45
C ALA A 95 5.37 14.06 5.14
N HIS A 96 6.35 14.65 4.45
CA HIS A 96 6.17 15.22 3.13
C HIS A 96 7.36 14.91 2.23
N GLY A 97 7.09 14.38 1.04
CA GLY A 97 8.13 14.06 0.07
C GLY A 97 7.67 13.17 -1.07
N TYR A 98 8.65 12.78 -1.89
CA TYR A 98 8.43 11.80 -2.95
C TYR A 98 8.28 10.41 -2.36
N TYR A 99 7.42 9.58 -2.97
CA TYR A 99 7.21 8.19 -2.57
C TYR A 99 7.33 7.23 -3.76
N PHE A 100 7.58 5.98 -3.48
CA PHE A 100 7.51 4.91 -4.48
C PHE A 100 6.05 4.55 -4.76
N ASN A 101 5.65 4.62 -6.04
CA ASN A 101 4.31 4.25 -6.50
C ASN A 101 4.33 2.78 -6.99
N GLU A 102 3.75 1.89 -6.22
CA GLU A 102 3.74 0.45 -6.49
C GLU A 102 2.90 0.06 -7.72
N LEU A 103 1.95 0.90 -8.16
CA LEU A 103 1.15 0.64 -9.35
C LEU A 103 1.89 0.98 -10.65
N THR A 104 2.78 1.97 -10.63
CA THR A 104 3.48 2.48 -11.81
C THR A 104 4.97 2.15 -11.83
N ASN A 105 5.55 1.68 -10.72
CA ASN A 105 6.99 1.46 -10.52
C ASN A 105 7.82 2.74 -10.70
N HIS A 106 7.27 3.89 -10.31
CA HIS A 106 7.94 5.20 -10.43
C HIS A 106 8.05 5.93 -9.09
N VAL A 107 8.93 6.93 -9.04
CA VAL A 107 9.12 7.86 -7.92
C VAL A 107 9.04 9.27 -8.51
N ASP A 108 7.86 9.72 -8.86
CA ASP A 108 7.61 10.99 -9.54
C ASP A 108 6.48 11.82 -8.92
N GLU A 109 5.82 11.27 -7.90
CA GLU A 109 4.74 11.93 -7.17
C GLU A 109 5.18 12.30 -5.76
N GLN A 110 4.63 13.39 -5.23
CA GLN A 110 4.79 13.82 -3.85
C GLN A 110 3.49 13.66 -3.08
N MET A 111 3.61 13.44 -1.78
CA MET A 111 2.47 13.39 -0.87
C MET A 111 2.81 13.95 0.49
N SER A 112 1.77 14.31 1.25
CA SER A 112 1.83 14.49 2.69
C SER A 112 0.98 13.44 3.39
N MET A 113 1.48 12.88 4.46
CA MET A 113 0.76 11.90 5.27
C MET A 113 1.02 12.15 6.74
N SER A 114 0.02 11.95 7.59
CA SER A 114 0.19 12.16 9.03
C SER A 114 -0.49 11.10 9.87
N ALA A 115 0.06 10.86 11.07
CA ALA A 115 -0.48 9.95 12.06
C ALA A 115 -0.24 10.49 13.47
N PHE A 116 -1.09 10.13 14.43
CA PHE A 116 -0.87 10.40 15.85
C PHE A 116 -0.07 9.27 16.49
N VAL A 117 0.68 9.59 17.53
CA VAL A 117 1.47 8.63 18.30
C VAL A 117 1.42 8.94 19.80
N ASP A 118 1.41 7.87 20.61
CA ASP A 118 1.79 7.88 22.02
C ASP A 118 3.22 7.34 22.15
N MET A 119 4.17 8.23 22.42
CA MET A 119 5.59 7.90 22.57
C MET A 119 5.90 7.12 23.85
N ASN A 120 4.96 6.96 24.79
CA ASN A 120 5.10 6.06 25.95
C ASN A 120 4.79 4.60 25.55
N ALA A 121 3.96 4.39 24.54
CA ALA A 121 3.49 3.05 24.17
C ALA A 121 4.53 2.28 23.34
N THR A 122 5.39 2.97 22.58
CA THR A 122 6.31 2.32 21.65
C THR A 122 7.55 3.17 21.36
N THR A 123 8.66 2.49 21.06
CA THR A 123 9.88 3.09 20.52
C THR A 123 10.02 2.90 19.00
N GLN A 124 9.11 2.13 18.40
CA GLN A 124 9.00 1.99 16.95
C GLN A 124 7.65 2.54 16.49
N VAL A 125 7.67 3.50 15.60
CA VAL A 125 6.50 4.21 15.09
C VAL A 125 6.57 4.26 13.57
N ASN A 126 5.95 3.28 12.93
CA ASN A 126 5.73 3.36 11.49
C ASN A 126 4.46 4.18 11.23
N PHE A 127 4.45 5.01 10.21
CA PHE A 127 3.21 5.59 9.75
C PHE A 127 3.07 5.43 8.23
N ASN A 128 1.85 5.10 7.83
CA ASN A 128 1.52 4.57 6.54
C ASN A 128 0.07 4.95 6.16
N VAL A 129 -0.41 4.52 5.00
CA VAL A 129 -1.76 4.81 4.53
C VAL A 129 -2.83 4.38 5.55
N ALA A 130 -2.65 3.23 6.21
CA ALA A 130 -3.61 2.74 7.20
C ALA A 130 -3.66 3.65 8.44
N THR A 131 -2.51 4.01 9.01
CA THR A 131 -2.45 4.91 10.18
C THR A 131 -2.94 6.31 9.85
N ALA A 132 -2.69 6.81 8.63
CA ALA A 132 -3.18 8.10 8.18
C ALA A 132 -4.71 8.11 8.01
N ALA A 133 -5.28 7.07 7.43
CA ALA A 133 -6.73 6.93 7.29
C ALA A 133 -7.45 6.83 8.66
N MET A 134 -6.86 6.15 9.64
CA MET A 134 -7.41 6.03 10.99
C MET A 134 -7.33 7.31 11.83
N LYS A 135 -6.49 8.27 11.46
CA LYS A 135 -6.14 9.44 12.27
C LYS A 135 -7.36 10.19 12.81
N GLN A 136 -8.34 10.47 11.97
CA GLN A 136 -9.53 11.22 12.36
C GLN A 136 -10.40 10.44 13.36
N SER A 137 -10.55 9.13 13.15
CA SER A 137 -11.30 8.25 14.06
C SER A 137 -10.62 8.15 15.42
N VAL A 138 -9.28 7.99 15.45
CA VAL A 138 -8.49 7.99 16.70
C VAL A 138 -8.68 9.30 17.46
N MET A 139 -8.54 10.45 16.79
CA MET A 139 -8.74 11.75 17.40
C MET A 139 -10.13 11.92 18.02
N ALA A 140 -11.17 11.56 17.27
CA ALA A 140 -12.55 11.69 17.73
C ALA A 140 -12.82 10.83 18.98
N GLN A 141 -12.28 9.61 19.01
CA GLN A 141 -12.43 8.69 20.15
C GLN A 141 -11.66 9.17 21.38
N VAL A 142 -10.41 9.65 21.22
CA VAL A 142 -9.62 10.20 22.33
C VAL A 142 -10.32 11.45 22.92
N GLN A 143 -10.83 12.34 22.07
CA GLN A 143 -11.60 13.50 22.53
C GLN A 143 -12.91 13.13 23.21
N ALA A 144 -13.48 11.97 22.90
CA ALA A 144 -14.64 11.41 23.60
C ALA A 144 -14.26 10.69 24.92
N GLY A 145 -12.98 10.63 25.29
CA GLY A 145 -12.47 10.06 26.53
C GLY A 145 -12.01 8.60 26.43
N THR A 146 -11.89 8.05 25.23
CA THR A 146 -11.28 6.71 25.02
C THR A 146 -9.76 6.82 25.18
N GLU A 147 -9.15 5.82 25.78
CA GLU A 147 -7.71 5.73 25.91
C GLU A 147 -7.06 5.57 24.51
N PHE A 148 -5.84 6.13 24.31
CA PHE A 148 -5.23 6.22 22.96
C PHE A 148 -5.09 4.85 22.27
N ASN A 149 -4.55 3.84 22.97
CA ASN A 149 -4.35 2.52 22.37
C ASN A 149 -5.69 1.81 22.07
N GLU A 150 -6.69 1.98 22.93
CA GLU A 150 -8.04 1.45 22.70
C GLU A 150 -8.68 2.14 21.47
N ALA A 151 -8.48 3.44 21.31
CA ALA A 151 -8.93 4.18 20.14
C ALA A 151 -8.25 3.69 18.84
N VAL A 152 -6.94 3.39 18.89
CA VAL A 152 -6.18 2.80 17.77
C VAL A 152 -6.71 1.42 17.43
N ASP A 153 -6.92 0.54 18.42
CA ASP A 153 -7.42 -0.81 18.21
C ASP A 153 -8.80 -0.82 17.53
N LYS A 154 -9.68 0.05 18.00
CA LYS A 154 -11.01 0.17 17.42
C LYS A 154 -10.98 0.75 16.02
N ALA A 155 -10.17 1.79 15.77
CA ALA A 155 -10.01 2.36 14.43
C ALA A 155 -9.39 1.34 13.47
N THR A 156 -8.43 0.50 13.92
CA THR A 156 -7.87 -0.61 13.15
C THR A 156 -8.96 -1.63 12.77
N SER A 157 -9.79 -2.04 13.73
CA SER A 157 -10.89 -2.97 13.46
C SER A 157 -11.88 -2.41 12.43
N ASP A 158 -12.23 -1.13 12.54
CA ASP A 158 -13.17 -0.49 11.62
C ASP A 158 -12.56 -0.28 10.23
N LEU A 159 -11.25 0.03 10.14
CA LEU A 159 -10.51 0.10 8.87
C LEU A 159 -10.49 -1.28 8.17
N LEU A 160 -10.19 -2.35 8.90
CA LEU A 160 -10.18 -3.71 8.34
C LEU A 160 -11.54 -4.07 7.75
N LYS A 161 -12.63 -3.79 8.48
CA LYS A 161 -14.00 -4.02 7.99
C LYS A 161 -14.31 -3.20 6.74
N LEU A 162 -13.80 -1.97 6.67
CA LEU A 162 -13.98 -1.10 5.51
C LEU A 162 -13.32 -1.69 4.25
N TYR A 163 -12.17 -2.36 4.40
CA TYR A 163 -11.49 -3.07 3.31
C TYR A 163 -11.98 -4.52 3.13
N SER A 164 -13.12 -4.88 3.74
CA SER A 164 -13.74 -6.21 3.68
C SER A 164 -12.93 -7.33 4.34
N TYR A 165 -12.05 -6.99 5.29
CA TYR A 165 -11.36 -7.97 6.12
C TYR A 165 -12.10 -8.17 7.43
N ASP A 166 -12.26 -9.43 7.84
CA ASP A 166 -12.82 -9.74 9.16
C ASP A 166 -11.70 -9.75 10.21
N PRO A 167 -11.70 -8.79 11.16
CA PRO A 167 -10.65 -8.73 12.19
C PRO A 167 -10.54 -10.00 13.04
N GLU A 168 -11.61 -10.81 13.18
CA GLU A 168 -11.64 -12.03 13.98
C GLU A 168 -10.91 -13.20 13.30
N GLN A 169 -10.72 -13.16 11.99
CA GLN A 169 -9.99 -14.19 11.23
C GLN A 169 -8.47 -14.07 11.36
N TRP A 170 -7.98 -12.95 11.87
CA TRP A 170 -6.55 -12.72 12.02
C TRP A 170 -6.05 -13.25 13.37
N SER A 171 -5.18 -14.25 13.32
CA SER A 171 -4.58 -14.84 14.52
C SER A 171 -3.50 -13.92 15.12
N GLY A 172 -3.89 -12.78 15.64
CA GLY A 172 -2.97 -11.85 16.27
C GLY A 172 -3.49 -10.42 16.25
N HIS A 173 -2.91 -9.60 17.10
CA HIS A 173 -3.23 -8.19 17.16
C HIS A 173 -2.57 -7.47 15.98
N ILE A 174 -3.38 -6.92 15.06
CA ILE A 174 -2.90 -6.09 13.96
C ILE A 174 -2.64 -4.69 14.50
N ASN A 175 -1.40 -4.23 14.37
CA ASN A 175 -1.00 -2.87 14.72
C ASN A 175 -0.20 -2.25 13.56
N PHE A 176 -0.86 -1.38 12.80
CA PHE A 176 -0.23 -0.72 11.65
C PHE A 176 0.89 0.25 12.04
N TYR A 177 0.97 0.69 13.30
CA TYR A 177 2.10 1.48 13.79
C TYR A 177 3.40 0.67 13.94
N ASN A 178 3.29 -0.66 14.00
CA ASN A 178 4.43 -1.57 14.05
C ASN A 178 4.65 -2.30 12.72
N THR A 179 3.83 -2.02 11.71
CA THR A 179 3.86 -2.71 10.41
C THR A 179 4.58 -1.88 9.37
N ASN A 180 5.50 -2.51 8.65
CA ASN A 180 6.12 -1.96 7.45
C ASN A 180 6.32 -3.05 6.38
N LEU A 181 6.70 -2.69 5.17
CA LEU A 181 6.85 -3.62 4.04
C LEU A 181 8.14 -4.46 4.10
N SER A 182 9.07 -4.14 5.01
CA SER A 182 10.30 -4.92 5.28
C SER A 182 10.06 -5.99 6.35
N ASN A 183 8.96 -5.92 7.08
CA ASN A 183 8.59 -6.98 8.01
C ASN A 183 7.97 -8.14 7.21
N SER A 184 8.37 -9.36 7.50
CA SER A 184 7.72 -10.54 6.94
C SER A 184 6.31 -10.73 7.50
N GLY A 185 5.42 -11.34 6.71
CA GLY A 185 4.13 -11.83 7.16
C GLY A 185 2.90 -11.09 6.64
N ASP A 186 1.76 -11.63 7.07
CA ASP A 186 0.42 -11.31 6.52
C ASP A 186 0.04 -9.84 6.68
N THR A 187 0.39 -9.20 7.80
CA THR A 187 0.04 -7.80 8.08
C THR A 187 0.73 -6.82 7.13
N SER A 188 1.97 -7.13 6.73
CA SER A 188 2.71 -6.31 5.76
C SER A 188 2.12 -6.42 4.35
N THR A 189 1.67 -7.62 3.96
CA THR A 189 0.93 -7.79 2.70
C THR A 189 -0.41 -7.04 2.74
N LEU A 190 -1.12 -7.11 3.87
CA LEU A 190 -2.37 -6.37 4.04
C LEU A 190 -2.14 -4.85 3.91
N LEU A 191 -1.04 -4.34 4.49
CA LEU A 191 -0.65 -2.94 4.31
C LEU A 191 -0.42 -2.59 2.83
N LEU A 192 0.25 -3.46 2.06
CA LEU A 192 0.45 -3.25 0.62
C LEU A 192 -0.89 -3.24 -0.14
N VAL A 193 -1.82 -4.15 0.18
CA VAL A 193 -3.16 -4.16 -0.46
C VAL A 193 -3.92 -2.89 -0.13
N ILE A 194 -3.96 -2.46 1.14
CA ILE A 194 -4.62 -1.21 1.57
C ILE A 194 -4.00 -0.02 0.82
N SER A 195 -2.68 0.06 0.76
CA SER A 195 -1.95 1.12 0.08
C SER A 195 -2.27 1.18 -1.42
N ALA A 196 -2.12 0.06 -2.12
CA ALA A 196 -2.31 -0.01 -3.57
C ALA A 196 -3.78 0.22 -3.99
N SER A 197 -4.75 -0.33 -3.25
CA SER A 197 -6.17 -0.10 -3.56
C SER A 197 -6.62 1.33 -3.30
N THR A 198 -6.11 1.97 -2.22
CA THR A 198 -6.36 3.40 -1.96
C THR A 198 -5.82 4.26 -3.09
N LEU A 199 -4.59 4.02 -3.52
CA LEU A 199 -3.99 4.75 -4.64
C LEU A 199 -4.75 4.53 -5.95
N LYS A 200 -5.14 3.29 -6.23
CA LYS A 200 -5.92 2.96 -7.43
C LYS A 200 -7.27 3.67 -7.42
N MET A 201 -7.93 3.72 -6.27
CA MET A 201 -9.17 4.46 -6.09
C MET A 201 -8.97 5.96 -6.29
N ALA A 202 -7.96 6.57 -5.67
CA ALA A 202 -7.62 7.98 -5.84
C ALA A 202 -7.43 8.34 -7.33
N THR A 203 -6.59 7.57 -8.02
CA THR A 203 -6.30 7.75 -9.46
C THR A 203 -7.58 7.70 -10.30
N ASN A 204 -8.47 6.74 -10.04
CA ASN A 204 -9.70 6.58 -10.82
C ASN A 204 -10.73 7.68 -10.53
N ASN A 205 -10.74 8.20 -9.30
CA ASN A 205 -11.62 9.30 -8.89
C ASN A 205 -11.08 10.69 -9.30
N GLY A 206 -9.83 10.76 -9.80
CA GLY A 206 -9.15 12.02 -10.11
C GLY A 206 -8.79 12.83 -8.87
N LEU A 207 -8.61 12.15 -7.73
CA LEU A 207 -8.19 12.72 -6.46
C LEU A 207 -6.69 12.54 -6.26
N THR A 208 -6.10 13.38 -5.41
CA THR A 208 -4.81 13.07 -4.81
C THR A 208 -4.95 11.92 -3.81
N LEU A 209 -3.83 11.26 -3.50
CA LEU A 209 -3.84 10.22 -2.49
C LEU A 209 -4.24 10.75 -1.10
N GLU A 210 -3.81 11.97 -0.76
CA GLU A 210 -4.18 12.66 0.49
C GLU A 210 -5.68 12.88 0.59
N GLU A 211 -6.30 13.40 -0.46
CA GLU A 211 -7.76 13.60 -0.51
C GLU A 211 -8.51 12.27 -0.35
N GLN A 212 -8.03 11.20 -0.98
CA GLN A 212 -8.66 9.89 -0.84
C GLN A 212 -8.49 9.29 0.58
N ILE A 213 -7.33 9.47 1.21
CA ILE A 213 -7.09 9.08 2.61
C ILE A 213 -8.02 9.87 3.54
N ASP A 214 -8.20 11.17 3.30
CA ASP A 214 -9.10 12.01 4.09
C ASP A 214 -10.56 11.59 3.94
N GLU A 215 -11.02 11.25 2.73
CA GLU A 215 -12.37 10.71 2.51
C GLU A 215 -12.58 9.39 3.27
N ILE A 216 -11.61 8.48 3.24
CA ILE A 216 -11.65 7.24 4.03
C ILE A 216 -11.71 7.57 5.52
N GLY A 217 -10.89 8.52 5.99
CA GLY A 217 -10.89 8.97 7.38
C GLY A 217 -12.23 9.52 7.84
N GLN A 218 -12.91 10.28 7.00
CA GLN A 218 -14.27 10.80 7.29
C GLN A 218 -15.30 9.66 7.43
N VAL A 219 -15.23 8.67 6.57
CA VAL A 219 -16.14 7.52 6.61
C VAL A 219 -15.91 6.66 7.87
N LEU A 220 -14.67 6.57 8.35
CA LEU A 220 -14.33 5.85 9.59
C LEU A 220 -14.86 6.52 10.87
N LEU A 221 -15.36 7.77 10.82
CA LEU A 221 -16.01 8.41 11.96
C LEU A 221 -17.38 7.77 12.27
N GLU A 222 -18.05 7.22 11.26
CA GLU A 222 -19.37 6.63 11.37
C GLU A 222 -19.45 5.23 10.72
N PRO A 223 -18.83 4.18 11.33
CA PRO A 223 -18.65 2.86 10.72
C PRO A 223 -19.95 2.04 10.56
N LYS A 224 -21.12 2.65 10.87
CA LYS A 224 -22.46 2.08 10.64
C LYS A 224 -23.30 2.93 9.68
N SER A 225 -22.70 3.92 9.04
CA SER A 225 -23.38 4.80 8.09
C SER A 225 -23.57 4.13 6.73
N VAL A 226 -24.47 4.69 5.93
CA VAL A 226 -24.63 4.28 4.52
C VAL A 226 -23.36 4.55 3.73
N GLN A 227 -22.69 5.67 4.01
CA GLN A 227 -21.44 6.06 3.38
C GLN A 227 -20.31 5.05 3.65
N PHE A 228 -20.27 4.46 4.86
CA PHE A 228 -19.32 3.39 5.18
C PHE A 228 -19.54 2.16 4.30
N GLU A 229 -20.79 1.72 4.13
CA GLU A 229 -21.10 0.56 3.29
C GLU A 229 -20.85 0.84 1.79
N GLU A 230 -21.12 2.05 1.31
CA GLU A 230 -20.81 2.47 -0.06
C GLU A 230 -19.29 2.49 -0.31
N MET A 231 -18.51 3.07 0.60
CA MET A 231 -17.05 3.09 0.53
C MET A 231 -16.47 1.67 0.59
N LYS A 232 -16.98 0.82 1.48
CA LYS A 232 -16.60 -0.60 1.59
C LYS A 232 -16.79 -1.33 0.27
N GLN A 233 -17.95 -1.17 -0.38
CA GLN A 233 -18.22 -1.78 -1.68
C GLN A 233 -17.25 -1.26 -2.76
N ALA A 234 -16.98 0.02 -2.78
CA ALA A 234 -16.02 0.62 -3.70
C ALA A 234 -14.60 0.08 -3.47
N LEU A 235 -14.12 0.08 -2.23
CA LEU A 235 -12.78 -0.45 -1.88
C LEU A 235 -12.66 -1.94 -2.20
N ASN A 236 -13.70 -2.74 -1.96
CA ASN A 236 -13.69 -4.15 -2.35
C ASN A 236 -13.53 -4.33 -3.87
N ALA A 237 -14.18 -3.50 -4.67
CA ALA A 237 -13.99 -3.52 -6.13
C ALA A 237 -12.56 -3.14 -6.53
N TYR A 238 -11.91 -2.20 -5.83
CA TYR A 238 -10.51 -1.85 -6.09
C TYR A 238 -9.54 -2.91 -5.58
N ASN A 239 -9.82 -3.59 -4.45
CA ASN A 239 -9.06 -4.76 -4.01
C ASN A 239 -9.09 -5.86 -5.09
N LEU A 240 -10.29 -6.20 -5.60
CA LEU A 240 -10.42 -7.16 -6.70
C LEU A 240 -9.66 -6.73 -7.96
N ALA A 241 -9.64 -5.43 -8.26
CA ALA A 241 -8.90 -4.89 -9.40
C ALA A 241 -7.37 -4.91 -9.22
N LEU A 242 -6.85 -5.22 -8.04
CA LEU A 242 -5.41 -5.46 -7.81
C LEU A 242 -4.99 -6.88 -8.22
N TYR A 243 -5.93 -7.83 -8.28
CA TYR A 243 -5.61 -9.20 -8.64
C TYR A 243 -4.89 -9.25 -10.00
N LYS A 244 -3.71 -9.85 -10.00
CA LYS A 244 -2.82 -9.92 -11.17
C LYS A 244 -2.33 -8.54 -11.69
N THR A 245 -2.28 -7.53 -10.83
CA THR A 245 -1.49 -6.33 -11.13
C THR A 245 -0.02 -6.57 -10.77
N ASP A 246 0.86 -5.71 -11.29
CA ASP A 246 2.30 -5.78 -10.98
C ASP A 246 2.67 -5.08 -9.65
N ALA A 247 1.68 -4.77 -8.79
CA ALA A 247 1.93 -3.99 -7.56
C ALA A 247 2.90 -4.71 -6.60
N TYR A 248 2.78 -6.02 -6.48
CA TYR A 248 3.69 -6.83 -5.68
C TYR A 248 5.09 -6.90 -6.31
N GLU A 249 5.17 -7.22 -7.59
CA GLU A 249 6.41 -7.34 -8.37
C GLU A 249 7.15 -6.00 -8.44
N ASN A 250 6.43 -4.91 -8.63
CA ASN A 250 6.99 -3.55 -8.60
C ASN A 250 7.61 -3.24 -7.23
N THR A 251 6.90 -3.59 -6.14
CA THR A 251 7.41 -3.39 -4.78
C THR A 251 8.62 -4.28 -4.52
N GLN A 252 8.55 -5.56 -4.87
CA GLN A 252 9.68 -6.49 -4.75
C GLN A 252 10.90 -5.99 -5.53
N LYS A 253 10.68 -5.51 -6.76
CA LYS A 253 11.75 -4.94 -7.58
C LYS A 253 12.36 -3.68 -6.94
N TYR A 254 11.53 -2.76 -6.44
CA TYR A 254 12.02 -1.56 -5.75
C TYR A 254 12.93 -1.92 -4.56
N PHE A 255 12.51 -2.87 -3.73
CA PHE A 255 13.30 -3.32 -2.59
C PHE A 255 14.62 -3.98 -3.04
N ALA A 256 14.58 -4.84 -4.06
CA ALA A 256 15.77 -5.48 -4.62
C ALA A 256 16.76 -4.46 -5.24
N ASP A 257 16.26 -3.48 -6.00
CA ASP A 257 17.07 -2.44 -6.62
C ASP A 257 17.79 -1.57 -5.57
N ASN A 258 17.21 -1.43 -4.37
CA ASN A 258 17.79 -0.69 -3.25
C ASN A 258 18.51 -1.59 -2.22
N THR A 259 18.68 -2.87 -2.51
CA THR A 259 19.36 -3.85 -1.62
C THR A 259 18.66 -4.02 -0.28
N LEU A 260 17.32 -3.95 -0.28
CA LEU A 260 16.46 -4.13 0.88
C LEU A 260 15.83 -5.54 0.87
N GLU A 261 15.50 -6.06 2.05
CA GLU A 261 14.77 -7.31 2.19
C GLU A 261 13.27 -7.11 1.91
N PHE A 262 12.67 -8.06 1.18
CA PHE A 262 11.24 -8.09 0.90
C PHE A 262 10.77 -9.53 0.94
N ASP A 263 10.13 -9.92 2.03
CA ASP A 263 9.69 -11.30 2.29
C ASP A 263 8.27 -11.30 2.86
N ILE A 264 7.34 -10.73 2.10
CA ILE A 264 5.92 -10.75 2.43
C ILE A 264 5.16 -11.72 1.50
N PRO A 265 4.09 -12.36 1.95
CA PRO A 265 3.23 -13.17 1.09
C PRO A 265 2.68 -12.36 -0.09
N HIS A 266 2.42 -13.02 -1.21
CA HIS A 266 1.89 -12.35 -2.40
C HIS A 266 0.50 -11.76 -2.14
N ILE A 267 0.21 -10.56 -2.69
CA ILE A 267 -1.05 -9.84 -2.47
C ILE A 267 -2.28 -10.63 -2.94
N ASP A 268 -2.15 -11.47 -3.96
CA ASP A 268 -3.27 -12.26 -4.48
C ASP A 268 -3.92 -13.17 -3.44
N TYR A 269 -3.16 -13.59 -2.41
CA TYR A 269 -3.73 -14.37 -1.30
C TYR A 269 -4.66 -13.55 -0.39
N PHE A 270 -4.57 -12.22 -0.48
CA PHE A 270 -5.32 -11.28 0.35
C PHE A 270 -6.46 -10.61 -0.42
N ILE A 271 -6.76 -11.09 -1.62
CA ILE A 271 -7.85 -10.62 -2.47
C ILE A 271 -8.90 -11.71 -2.57
N ASP A 272 -10.14 -11.40 -2.20
CA ASP A 272 -11.26 -12.35 -2.20
C ASP A 272 -11.82 -12.53 -3.62
N VAL A 273 -11.07 -13.23 -4.47
CA VAL A 273 -11.42 -13.45 -5.89
C VAL A 273 -12.56 -14.47 -6.09
N ASN A 274 -12.81 -15.31 -5.09
CA ASN A 274 -13.87 -16.33 -5.14
C ASN A 274 -15.15 -15.91 -4.39
N GLY A 275 -15.10 -14.81 -3.63
CA GLY A 275 -16.24 -14.23 -2.93
C GLY A 275 -16.70 -15.02 -1.71
N ASP A 276 -15.85 -15.89 -1.12
CA ASP A 276 -16.18 -16.70 0.07
C ASP A 276 -15.89 -16.00 1.39
N GLY A 277 -15.23 -14.84 1.36
CA GLY A 277 -14.86 -14.03 2.53
C GLY A 277 -13.75 -14.64 3.38
N VAL A 278 -13.06 -15.67 2.92
CA VAL A 278 -11.96 -16.32 3.66
C VAL A 278 -10.61 -15.77 3.19
N LEU A 279 -9.94 -15.02 4.05
CA LEU A 279 -8.65 -14.37 3.77
C LEU A 279 -7.67 -14.54 4.94
N PRO A 280 -6.36 -14.71 4.67
CA PRO A 280 -5.77 -14.91 3.35
C PRO A 280 -6.16 -16.24 2.73
N ASN A 281 -6.38 -16.26 1.43
CA ASN A 281 -6.72 -17.49 0.70
C ASN A 281 -5.45 -18.30 0.40
N LYS A 282 -5.03 -19.12 1.37
CA LYS A 282 -3.77 -19.89 1.32
C LYS A 282 -3.79 -21.05 0.33
N ASP A 283 -4.96 -21.36 -0.22
CA ASP A 283 -5.16 -22.45 -1.18
C ASP A 283 -4.98 -22.00 -2.64
N LEU A 284 -4.94 -20.69 -2.90
CA LEU A 284 -4.70 -20.18 -4.24
C LEU A 284 -3.22 -20.29 -4.65
N PRO A 285 -2.95 -20.77 -5.87
CA PRO A 285 -1.61 -20.62 -6.44
C PRO A 285 -1.39 -19.20 -6.95
N VAL A 286 -0.24 -18.62 -6.69
CA VAL A 286 0.19 -17.39 -7.35
C VAL A 286 0.98 -17.73 -8.60
N PHE A 287 0.40 -17.40 -9.75
CA PHE A 287 1.05 -17.60 -11.03
C PHE A 287 2.10 -16.51 -11.25
N LYS A 288 3.39 -16.88 -11.20
CA LYS A 288 4.51 -15.97 -11.51
C LYS A 288 4.68 -15.73 -13.01
N TYR A 289 4.20 -16.66 -13.82
CA TYR A 289 4.29 -16.59 -15.26
C TYR A 289 3.12 -17.34 -15.91
N THR A 290 2.36 -16.65 -16.73
CA THR A 290 1.37 -17.23 -17.60
C THR A 290 1.67 -16.73 -19.00
N ALA A 291 2.38 -17.50 -19.80
CA ALA A 291 2.59 -17.12 -21.19
C ALA A 291 1.34 -17.46 -22.02
N GLY A 292 0.43 -16.51 -22.09
CA GLY A 292 -0.41 -16.38 -23.28
C GLY A 292 0.40 -15.64 -24.35
N ILE A 293 0.55 -16.21 -25.52
CA ILE A 293 1.19 -15.54 -26.66
C ILE A 293 0.07 -15.07 -27.57
N SER A 294 0.10 -13.80 -27.98
CA SER A 294 -0.71 -13.27 -29.08
C SER A 294 0.08 -13.38 -30.37
N VAL A 295 -0.49 -14.02 -31.37
CA VAL A 295 0.16 -14.28 -32.66
C VAL A 295 -0.76 -13.84 -33.79
N ASP A 296 -0.30 -12.91 -34.62
CA ASP A 296 -0.93 -12.60 -35.89
C ASP A 296 -0.56 -13.70 -36.90
N VAL A 297 -1.56 -14.42 -37.38
CA VAL A 297 -1.34 -15.61 -38.19
C VAL A 297 -1.85 -15.44 -39.62
N SER A 298 -1.12 -16.03 -40.55
CA SER A 298 -1.50 -16.22 -41.96
C SER A 298 -1.30 -17.69 -42.32
N THR A 299 -1.67 -18.07 -43.54
CA THR A 299 -1.39 -19.43 -44.05
C THR A 299 0.10 -19.80 -44.02
N ASP A 300 0.98 -18.79 -44.13
CA ASP A 300 2.43 -19.01 -44.08
C ASP A 300 2.95 -19.22 -42.64
N SER A 301 2.10 -18.96 -41.61
CA SER A 301 2.39 -19.22 -40.19
C SER A 301 2.22 -20.69 -39.80
N ILE A 302 1.59 -21.54 -40.66
CA ILE A 302 1.45 -22.98 -40.39
C ILE A 302 2.82 -23.64 -40.27
N GLY A 303 3.02 -24.39 -39.18
CA GLY A 303 4.27 -25.01 -38.82
C GLY A 303 5.17 -24.19 -37.89
N SER A 304 4.85 -22.91 -37.66
CA SER A 304 5.56 -22.09 -36.66
C SER A 304 5.37 -22.63 -35.25
N VAL A 305 6.41 -22.54 -34.45
CA VAL A 305 6.43 -23.07 -33.07
C VAL A 305 6.54 -21.91 -32.08
N TYR A 306 5.68 -21.91 -31.06
CA TYR A 306 5.59 -20.88 -30.06
C TYR A 306 5.71 -21.47 -28.65
N PRO A 307 6.47 -20.88 -27.73
CA PRO A 307 6.50 -21.31 -26.34
C PRO A 307 5.24 -20.87 -25.60
N VAL A 308 4.66 -21.77 -24.82
CA VAL A 308 3.53 -21.51 -23.91
C VAL A 308 3.82 -22.18 -22.59
N GLY A 309 3.44 -21.60 -21.47
CA GLY A 309 3.70 -22.23 -20.19
C GLY A 309 3.05 -21.53 -19.02
N ALA A 310 3.23 -22.10 -17.84
CA ALA A 310 2.81 -21.53 -16.57
C ALA A 310 3.82 -21.87 -15.49
N SER A 311 4.10 -20.94 -14.61
CA SER A 311 4.77 -21.18 -13.34
C SER A 311 3.98 -20.56 -12.20
N ALA A 312 3.97 -21.22 -11.05
CA ALA A 312 3.27 -20.73 -9.87
C ALA A 312 3.98 -21.18 -8.60
N VAL A 313 3.72 -20.43 -7.55
CA VAL A 313 4.13 -20.78 -6.17
C VAL A 313 2.90 -20.88 -5.29
N ASP A 314 3.02 -21.64 -4.20
CA ASP A 314 2.02 -21.64 -3.15
C ASP A 314 2.19 -20.45 -2.19
N TYR A 315 1.31 -20.37 -1.18
CA TYR A 315 1.33 -19.32 -0.16
C TYR A 315 2.69 -19.19 0.58
N GLN A 316 3.46 -20.27 0.67
CA GLN A 316 4.78 -20.28 1.30
C GLN A 316 5.92 -20.03 0.32
N GLY A 317 5.59 -19.65 -0.93
CA GLY A 317 6.57 -19.41 -1.98
C GLY A 317 7.17 -20.69 -2.58
N ARG A 318 6.62 -21.89 -2.26
CA ARG A 318 7.15 -23.16 -2.77
C ARG A 318 6.71 -23.36 -4.22
N PRO A 319 7.62 -23.79 -5.11
CA PRO A 319 7.28 -24.08 -6.49
C PRO A 319 6.19 -25.13 -6.63
N MET A 320 5.27 -24.91 -7.57
CA MET A 320 4.18 -25.83 -7.88
C MET A 320 4.49 -26.65 -9.12
N THR A 321 4.08 -27.92 -9.12
CA THR A 321 4.12 -28.79 -10.30
C THR A 321 2.76 -28.86 -10.96
N PHE A 322 2.73 -29.17 -12.26
CA PHE A 322 1.53 -29.10 -13.07
C PHE A 322 1.33 -30.37 -13.89
N GLU A 323 0.06 -30.66 -14.17
CA GLU A 323 -0.37 -31.57 -15.22
C GLU A 323 -1.25 -30.80 -16.21
N TYR A 324 -1.37 -31.27 -17.44
CA TYR A 324 -2.24 -30.65 -18.41
C TYR A 324 -3.28 -31.64 -18.94
N THR A 325 -4.41 -31.10 -19.33
CA THR A 325 -5.50 -31.85 -19.97
C THR A 325 -6.04 -31.09 -21.18
N GLY A 326 -6.61 -31.82 -22.11
CA GLY A 326 -7.14 -31.25 -23.33
C GLY A 326 -6.14 -31.28 -24.49
N LYS A 327 -6.53 -30.64 -25.56
CA LYS A 327 -5.75 -30.51 -26.80
C LYS A 327 -6.03 -29.14 -27.40
N PHE A 328 -5.02 -28.57 -28.01
CA PHE A 328 -5.18 -27.38 -28.85
C PHE A 328 -6.08 -27.72 -30.05
N LYS A 329 -6.87 -26.74 -30.45
CA LYS A 329 -7.81 -26.89 -31.59
C LYS A 329 -7.15 -26.55 -32.93
N TYR A 330 -6.32 -25.50 -32.93
CA TYR A 330 -5.68 -24.99 -34.12
C TYR A 330 -4.18 -25.28 -34.15
N GLY A 331 -3.68 -25.91 -33.12
CA GLY A 331 -2.29 -26.30 -32.97
C GLY A 331 -2.11 -27.70 -32.40
N GLU A 332 -0.86 -28.11 -32.33
CA GLU A 332 -0.44 -29.35 -31.67
C GLU A 332 0.67 -29.04 -30.65
N MET A 333 0.75 -29.87 -29.63
CA MET A 333 1.79 -29.85 -28.66
C MET A 333 2.99 -30.64 -29.15
N VAL A 334 4.10 -29.97 -29.44
CA VAL A 334 5.32 -30.61 -29.97
C VAL A 334 6.17 -31.20 -28.85
N SER A 335 6.27 -30.51 -27.73
CA SER A 335 6.99 -30.97 -26.55
C SER A 335 6.43 -30.36 -25.28
N VAL A 336 6.64 -31.07 -24.18
CA VAL A 336 6.30 -30.63 -22.82
C VAL A 336 7.55 -30.73 -21.97
N GLU A 337 7.90 -29.69 -21.28
CA GLU A 337 8.99 -29.65 -20.31
C GLU A 337 8.41 -29.36 -18.93
N GLN A 338 8.56 -30.29 -17.99
CA GLN A 338 8.30 -30.05 -16.58
C GLN A 338 9.51 -29.35 -15.96
N ARG A 339 9.25 -28.25 -15.24
CA ARG A 339 10.24 -27.50 -14.48
C ARG A 339 9.98 -27.66 -13.00
N GLU A 340 10.93 -27.28 -12.17
CA GLU A 340 10.73 -27.29 -10.72
C GLU A 340 9.57 -26.37 -10.31
N ASP A 341 9.39 -25.25 -11.02
CA ASP A 341 8.46 -24.17 -10.71
C ASP A 341 7.34 -24.01 -11.75
N GLY A 342 7.22 -24.96 -12.71
CA GLY A 342 6.23 -24.77 -13.78
C GLY A 342 6.21 -25.85 -14.84
N ILE A 343 5.44 -25.55 -15.90
CA ILE A 343 5.32 -26.36 -17.10
C ILE A 343 5.48 -25.47 -18.33
N SER A 344 6.22 -25.94 -19.32
CA SER A 344 6.40 -25.26 -20.60
C SER A 344 6.02 -26.19 -21.74
N PHE A 345 5.33 -25.65 -22.72
CA PHE A 345 4.94 -26.35 -23.95
C PHE A 345 5.58 -25.68 -25.16
N GLN A 346 5.83 -26.46 -26.20
CA GLN A 346 6.05 -25.95 -27.53
C GLN A 346 4.78 -26.18 -28.34
N TYR A 347 4.07 -25.10 -28.65
CA TYR A 347 2.88 -25.08 -29.49
C TYR A 347 3.28 -24.93 -30.94
N ARG A 348 2.83 -25.81 -31.84
CA ARG A 348 2.96 -25.69 -33.30
C ARG A 348 1.60 -25.41 -33.92
N LEU A 349 1.47 -24.29 -34.64
CA LEU A 349 0.28 -23.97 -35.41
C LEU A 349 0.10 -24.96 -36.57
N ILE A 350 -1.06 -25.62 -36.67
CA ILE A 350 -1.35 -26.58 -37.73
C ILE A 350 -2.55 -26.18 -38.59
N ASP A 351 -3.43 -25.31 -38.12
CA ASP A 351 -4.62 -24.87 -38.83
C ASP A 351 -4.86 -23.37 -38.56
N VAL A 352 -5.29 -22.67 -39.60
CA VAL A 352 -5.67 -21.24 -39.55
C VAL A 352 -7.10 -21.00 -40.04
N ASN A 353 -7.95 -22.04 -39.99
CA ASN A 353 -9.33 -21.98 -40.47
C ASN A 353 -10.27 -21.39 -39.41
N PHE A 354 -10.06 -20.09 -39.07
CA PHE A 354 -10.90 -19.30 -38.19
C PHE A 354 -10.99 -17.86 -38.72
N GLU A 355 -11.91 -17.06 -38.17
CA GLU A 355 -12.08 -15.64 -38.49
C GLU A 355 -11.89 -14.82 -37.21
N GLY A 356 -11.24 -13.65 -37.35
CA GLY A 356 -10.99 -12.73 -36.23
C GLY A 356 -9.96 -13.27 -35.23
N THR A 357 -10.22 -13.08 -33.94
CA THR A 357 -9.34 -13.52 -32.85
C THR A 357 -9.95 -14.72 -32.14
N VAL A 358 -9.14 -15.74 -31.87
CA VAL A 358 -9.53 -16.97 -31.15
C VAL A 358 -8.45 -17.35 -30.13
N ASP A 359 -8.88 -17.89 -28.98
CA ASP A 359 -8.00 -18.50 -28.00
C ASP A 359 -7.91 -20.01 -28.23
N ASP A 360 -6.70 -20.50 -28.43
CA ASP A 360 -6.42 -21.95 -28.54
C ASP A 360 -5.72 -22.41 -27.26
N CYS A 361 -6.42 -23.18 -26.44
CA CYS A 361 -6.05 -23.42 -25.05
C CYS A 361 -5.94 -24.89 -24.69
N VAL A 362 -5.06 -25.18 -23.73
CA VAL A 362 -5.11 -26.43 -22.93
C VAL A 362 -5.31 -26.06 -21.47
N THR A 363 -5.94 -26.93 -20.69
CA THR A 363 -6.11 -26.75 -19.25
C THR A 363 -4.88 -27.30 -18.52
N VAL A 364 -4.29 -26.49 -17.67
CA VAL A 364 -3.16 -26.83 -16.80
C VAL A 364 -3.68 -26.90 -15.37
N ASN A 365 -3.42 -28.01 -14.69
CA ASN A 365 -3.85 -28.24 -13.31
C ASN A 365 -2.65 -28.29 -12.39
N THR A 366 -2.72 -27.68 -11.23
CA THR A 366 -1.69 -27.80 -10.19
C THR A 366 -1.78 -29.16 -9.50
N VAL A 367 -0.64 -29.80 -9.27
CA VAL A 367 -0.56 -31.14 -8.69
C VAL A 367 0.07 -31.13 -7.30
N LYS A 368 1.08 -30.31 -7.08
CA LYS A 368 1.82 -30.21 -5.81
C LYS A 368 2.39 -28.81 -5.59
N PRO A 369 2.50 -28.37 -4.33
CA PRO A 369 2.02 -29.01 -3.11
C PRO A 369 0.49 -28.99 -3.00
N ALA A 370 -0.07 -30.09 -2.45
CA ALA A 370 -1.51 -30.12 -2.17
C ALA A 370 -1.87 -29.03 -1.13
N PRO A 371 -3.10 -28.42 -1.16
CA PRO A 371 -4.35 -29.08 -1.51
C PRO A 371 -5.03 -28.60 -2.80
N ALA A 372 -4.52 -27.63 -3.53
CA ALA A 372 -5.35 -27.00 -4.55
C ALA A 372 -5.33 -27.75 -5.89
N ASN A 373 -6.44 -28.35 -6.29
CA ASN A 373 -6.72 -28.65 -7.69
C ASN A 373 -7.12 -27.35 -8.40
N PHE A 374 -6.17 -26.48 -8.63
CA PHE A 374 -6.42 -25.26 -9.38
C PHE A 374 -6.19 -25.51 -10.87
N SER A 375 -7.15 -25.08 -11.69
CA SER A 375 -7.11 -25.24 -13.14
C SER A 375 -6.93 -23.89 -13.81
N TYR A 376 -5.99 -23.80 -14.73
CA TYR A 376 -5.71 -22.62 -15.54
C TYR A 376 -5.71 -22.98 -17.03
N ASN A 377 -6.18 -22.08 -17.88
CA ASN A 377 -6.11 -22.25 -19.33
C ASN A 377 -4.83 -21.59 -19.88
N ALA A 378 -3.90 -22.43 -20.33
CA ALA A 378 -2.73 -21.96 -21.06
C ALA A 378 -3.12 -21.80 -22.53
N CYS A 379 -3.14 -20.55 -23.01
CA CYS A 379 -3.71 -20.20 -24.32
C CYS A 379 -2.67 -19.57 -25.25
N VAL A 380 -2.85 -19.82 -26.54
CA VAL A 380 -2.31 -19.01 -27.63
C VAL A 380 -3.46 -18.21 -28.22
N MET A 381 -3.40 -16.92 -28.17
CA MET A 381 -4.36 -16.03 -28.83
C MET A 381 -3.92 -15.85 -30.29
N LEU A 382 -4.72 -16.36 -31.21
CA LEU A 382 -4.48 -16.27 -32.65
C LEU A 382 -5.38 -15.19 -33.24
N SER A 383 -4.80 -14.24 -33.98
CA SER A 383 -5.53 -13.20 -34.70
C SER A 383 -5.25 -13.27 -36.19
N LYS A 384 -6.31 -12.96 -37.01
CA LYS A 384 -6.26 -13.05 -38.47
C LYS A 384 -6.81 -11.79 -39.11
#